data_ac4bd0d46f1f432158cb2e4f56bc7a4d
#
_entry.id   ac4bd0d46f1f432158cb2e4f56bc7a4d
#
_cell.length_a   1.000
_cell.length_b   1.000
_cell.length_c   1.000
_cell.angle_alpha   90.00
_cell.angle_beta   90.00
_cell.angle_gamma   90.00
#
_symmetry.space_group_name_H-M   'P 1'
#
loop_
_entity.id
_entity.type
_entity.pdbx_description
1 polymer ?
#
loop_
_entity_poly.entity_id
_entity_poly.type
_entity_poly.pdbx_seq_one_letter_code
_entity_poly.pdbx_strand_id
1 'polypeptide(L)'
;DGLAKLEPSPLATKDRVAYIDVANYGQDLALLAECDLVIEAIAERMDWKNDLYAKIAPHLSADTVIASNTSGLSINTLADTLPAAIRPRFCGIHFFNPPRYMHLVEIIPTRSSDAGTLDALETWLTSRLGKGVIRALDTPNFVANRIGVVSILAVMHHTAAFGLGFDE
;
A
#
# COMPACT_ATOMS: atom_id res chain seq x y z
N ASP A 1 11.53 10.94 16.29
CA ASP A 1 10.99 12.16 16.94
C ASP A 1 9.95 12.91 16.11
N GLY A 2 9.95 12.79 14.76
CA GLY A 2 8.98 13.45 13.89
C GLY A 2 7.56 12.92 14.06
N LEU A 3 7.37 11.60 14.12
CA LEU A 3 6.05 10.97 14.21
C LEU A 3 5.24 11.41 15.45
N ALA A 4 5.91 11.66 16.58
CA ALA A 4 5.25 12.10 17.82
C ALA A 4 4.72 13.54 17.76
N LYS A 5 5.08 14.31 16.71
CA LYS A 5 4.72 15.73 16.51
C LYS A 5 3.69 15.94 15.41
N LEU A 6 3.33 14.88 14.65
CA LEU A 6 2.37 14.99 13.56
C LEU A 6 0.93 15.14 14.09
N GLU A 7 0.15 15.95 13.38
CA GLU A 7 -1.30 16.09 13.59
C GLU A 7 -2.05 15.86 12.27
N PRO A 8 -3.04 14.98 12.28
CA PRO A 8 -3.47 14.11 13.37
C PRO A 8 -2.42 13.07 13.74
N SER A 9 -2.33 12.69 15.02
CA SER A 9 -1.27 11.79 15.51
C SER A 9 -1.33 10.41 14.83
N PRO A 10 -0.24 9.93 14.19
CA PRO A 10 -0.17 8.57 13.64
C PRO A 10 -0.02 7.49 14.72
N LEU A 11 0.34 7.89 15.95
CA LEU A 11 0.55 6.98 17.08
C LEU A 11 -0.67 6.98 18.01
N ALA A 12 -1.00 5.83 18.60
CA ALA A 12 -2.06 5.73 19.60
C ALA A 12 -1.71 6.52 20.86
N THR A 13 -0.48 6.37 21.30
CA THR A 13 0.14 7.13 22.40
C THR A 13 1.60 7.42 22.04
N LYS A 14 2.20 8.45 22.62
CA LYS A 14 3.57 8.91 22.26
C LYS A 14 4.63 7.85 22.55
N ASP A 15 4.44 7.01 23.56
CA ASP A 15 5.34 5.92 23.94
C ASP A 15 5.44 4.83 22.86
N ARG A 16 4.45 4.72 21.95
CA ARG A 16 4.47 3.73 20.86
C ARG A 16 5.61 3.93 19.87
N VAL A 17 6.26 5.07 19.86
CA VAL A 17 7.48 5.29 19.07
C VAL A 17 8.60 4.30 19.44
N ALA A 18 8.61 3.77 20.67
CA ALA A 18 9.59 2.79 21.12
C ALA A 18 9.51 1.42 20.42
N TYR A 19 8.42 1.16 19.68
CA TYR A 19 8.25 -0.06 18.88
C TYR A 19 8.64 0.12 17.40
N ILE A 20 9.23 1.27 17.05
CA ILE A 20 9.61 1.60 15.68
C ILE A 20 11.13 1.72 15.62
N ASP A 21 11.75 0.75 14.97
CA ASP A 21 13.17 0.79 14.65
C ASP A 21 13.38 1.47 13.30
N VAL A 22 14.40 2.34 13.22
CA VAL A 22 14.76 3.03 11.99
C VAL A 22 15.89 2.28 11.32
N ALA A 23 15.68 1.87 10.08
CA ALA A 23 16.63 1.15 9.25
C ALA A 23 16.89 1.87 7.93
N ASN A 24 17.97 1.50 7.24
CA ASN A 24 18.32 2.06 5.94
C ASN A 24 18.76 0.99 4.94
N TYR A 25 18.58 1.27 3.65
CA TYR A 25 18.91 0.34 2.55
C TYR A 25 20.43 0.13 2.33
N GLY A 26 21.28 0.86 3.02
CA GLY A 26 22.75 0.74 2.87
C GLY A 26 23.37 -0.29 3.83
N GLN A 27 22.75 -0.49 5.00
CA GLN A 27 23.36 -1.24 6.10
C GLN A 27 22.44 -2.34 6.66
N ASP A 28 21.11 -2.18 6.56
CA ASP A 28 20.16 -2.93 7.38
C ASP A 28 19.30 -3.90 6.58
N LEU A 29 19.63 -4.18 5.31
CA LEU A 29 18.83 -5.08 4.46
C LEU A 29 18.66 -6.48 5.04
N ALA A 30 19.62 -6.94 5.85
CA ALA A 30 19.54 -8.25 6.50
C ALA A 30 18.34 -8.39 7.44
N LEU A 31 17.85 -7.28 8.01
CA LEU A 31 16.65 -7.26 8.88
C LEU A 31 15.38 -7.69 8.14
N LEU A 32 15.36 -7.60 6.82
CA LEU A 32 14.22 -8.06 6.02
C LEU A 32 13.95 -9.56 6.15
N ALA A 33 14.97 -10.35 6.50
CA ALA A 33 14.81 -11.79 6.73
C ALA A 33 13.94 -12.12 7.95
N GLU A 34 13.79 -11.17 8.88
CA GLU A 34 12.99 -11.31 10.10
C GLU A 34 11.57 -10.75 9.95
N CYS A 35 11.25 -10.15 8.79
CA CYS A 35 9.96 -9.53 8.56
C CYS A 35 8.93 -10.53 8.02
N ASP A 36 7.76 -10.59 8.64
CA ASP A 36 6.59 -11.34 8.13
C ASP A 36 5.93 -10.62 6.96
N LEU A 37 5.93 -9.28 7.00
CA LEU A 37 5.31 -8.41 5.98
C LEU A 37 6.22 -7.22 5.68
N VAL A 38 6.49 -6.99 4.39
CA VAL A 38 7.19 -5.81 3.88
C VAL A 38 6.23 -5.00 3.02
N ILE A 39 5.96 -3.75 3.41
CA ILE A 39 5.12 -2.83 2.64
C ILE A 39 6.03 -1.78 1.99
N GLU A 40 6.10 -1.80 0.66
CA GLU A 40 6.81 -0.82 -0.13
C GLU A 40 5.92 0.42 -0.33
N ALA A 41 6.45 1.59 0.00
CA ALA A 41 5.77 2.88 -0.10
C ALA A 41 6.71 4.00 -0.58
N ILE A 42 7.64 3.68 -1.49
CA ILE A 42 8.52 4.67 -2.12
C ILE A 42 7.78 5.46 -3.20
N ALA A 43 8.49 6.38 -3.88
CA ALA A 43 7.91 7.22 -4.93
C ALA A 43 7.16 6.40 -6.00
N GLU A 44 6.11 7.00 -6.57
CA GLU A 44 5.22 6.39 -7.58
C GLU A 44 5.91 6.34 -8.95
N ARG A 45 7.03 5.61 -9.00
CA ARG A 45 7.87 5.43 -10.17
C ARG A 45 8.22 3.96 -10.35
N MET A 46 7.87 3.40 -11.51
CA MET A 46 8.09 1.99 -11.84
C MET A 46 9.57 1.58 -11.77
N ASP A 47 10.46 2.41 -12.34
CA ASP A 47 11.90 2.18 -12.36
C ASP A 47 12.48 2.10 -10.94
N TRP A 48 12.11 3.02 -10.07
CA TRP A 48 12.59 3.03 -8.67
C TRP A 48 12.08 1.83 -7.86
N LYS A 49 10.82 1.43 -8.09
CA LYS A 49 10.26 0.24 -7.42
C LYS A 49 10.95 -1.03 -7.89
N ASN A 50 11.24 -1.15 -9.19
CA ASN A 50 11.96 -2.29 -9.76
C ASN A 50 13.38 -2.39 -9.20
N ASP A 51 14.11 -1.27 -9.11
CA ASP A 51 15.45 -1.22 -8.51
C ASP A 51 15.41 -1.62 -7.03
N LEU A 52 14.41 -1.15 -6.30
CA LEU A 52 14.23 -1.54 -4.90
C LEU A 52 13.94 -3.04 -4.78
N TYR A 53 13.02 -3.59 -5.58
CA TYR A 53 12.68 -5.00 -5.53
C TYR A 53 13.87 -5.90 -5.86
N ALA A 54 14.68 -5.54 -6.87
CA ALA A 54 15.92 -6.25 -7.17
C ALA A 54 16.90 -6.25 -5.99
N LYS A 55 16.95 -5.12 -5.27
CA LYS A 55 17.83 -4.95 -4.11
C LYS A 55 17.38 -5.72 -2.89
N ILE A 56 16.08 -5.75 -2.56
CA ILE A 56 15.55 -6.37 -1.35
C ILE A 56 15.28 -7.87 -1.51
N ALA A 57 14.95 -8.34 -2.71
CA ALA A 57 14.56 -9.73 -2.96
C ALA A 57 15.54 -10.79 -2.39
N PRO A 58 16.88 -10.62 -2.47
CA PRO A 58 17.82 -11.59 -1.90
C PRO A 58 17.81 -11.67 -0.38
N HIS A 59 17.21 -10.68 0.30
CA HIS A 59 17.23 -10.56 1.76
C HIS A 59 15.91 -11.00 2.42
N LEU A 60 14.90 -11.33 1.63
CA LEU A 60 13.59 -11.76 2.14
C LEU A 60 13.60 -13.21 2.55
N SER A 61 12.89 -13.54 3.63
CA SER A 61 12.66 -14.95 3.99
C SER A 61 11.73 -15.65 2.99
N ALA A 62 11.68 -16.98 3.06
CA ALA A 62 10.78 -17.77 2.22
C ALA A 62 9.29 -17.47 2.48
N ASP A 63 8.95 -16.97 3.65
CA ASP A 63 7.57 -16.75 4.09
C ASP A 63 7.15 -15.27 4.10
N THR A 64 8.08 -14.34 3.90
CA THR A 64 7.79 -12.89 3.90
C THR A 64 6.76 -12.53 2.82
N VAL A 65 5.66 -11.92 3.22
CA VAL A 65 4.70 -11.30 2.29
C VAL A 65 5.23 -9.93 1.86
N ILE A 66 5.16 -9.63 0.58
CA ILE A 66 5.56 -8.32 0.03
C ILE A 66 4.33 -7.64 -0.53
N ALA A 67 4.17 -6.38 -0.20
CA ALA A 67 3.08 -5.57 -0.73
C ALA A 67 3.58 -4.21 -1.23
N SER A 68 3.00 -3.72 -2.32
CA SER A 68 3.18 -2.33 -2.75
C SER A 68 2.00 -1.47 -2.34
N ASN A 69 2.29 -0.31 -1.74
CA ASN A 69 1.26 0.71 -1.42
C ASN A 69 1.10 1.72 -2.56
N THR A 70 1.36 1.33 -3.82
CA THR A 70 1.11 2.17 -4.99
C THR A 70 -0.36 2.55 -5.07
N SER A 71 -0.66 3.75 -5.58
CA SER A 71 -2.03 4.22 -5.77
C SER A 71 -2.54 4.07 -7.21
N GLY A 72 -1.66 3.78 -8.18
CA GLY A 72 -2.05 3.76 -9.58
C GLY A 72 -1.20 2.90 -10.52
N LEU A 73 -0.02 2.45 -10.09
CA LEU A 73 0.79 1.55 -10.92
C LEU A 73 0.19 0.14 -10.92
N SER A 74 0.29 -0.57 -12.06
CA SER A 74 -0.19 -1.95 -12.16
C SER A 74 0.61 -2.87 -11.24
N ILE A 75 -0.11 -3.55 -10.34
CA ILE A 75 0.47 -4.52 -9.40
C ILE A 75 0.99 -5.76 -10.16
N ASN A 76 0.31 -6.17 -11.24
CA ASN A 76 0.80 -7.25 -12.09
C ASN A 76 2.14 -6.89 -12.75
N THR A 77 2.27 -5.65 -13.27
CA THR A 77 3.53 -5.22 -13.89
C THR A 77 4.66 -5.18 -12.86
N LEU A 78 4.39 -4.75 -11.63
CA LEU A 78 5.37 -4.80 -10.53
C LEU A 78 5.74 -6.26 -10.19
N ALA A 79 4.75 -7.16 -10.11
CA ALA A 79 4.99 -8.58 -9.84
C ALA A 79 5.87 -9.25 -10.89
N ASP A 80 5.72 -8.88 -12.17
CA ASP A 80 6.49 -9.46 -13.26
C ASP A 80 8.00 -9.18 -13.15
N THR A 81 8.40 -8.14 -12.41
CA THR A 81 9.82 -7.82 -12.16
C THR A 81 10.42 -8.59 -10.98
N LEU A 82 9.59 -9.20 -10.14
CA LEU A 82 10.03 -10.00 -9.01
C LEU A 82 10.45 -11.42 -9.43
N PRO A 83 11.40 -12.06 -8.70
CA PRO A 83 11.69 -13.48 -8.86
C PRO A 83 10.42 -14.34 -8.74
N ALA A 84 10.31 -15.38 -9.57
CA ALA A 84 9.13 -16.25 -9.64
C ALA A 84 8.73 -16.84 -8.26
N ALA A 85 9.70 -17.16 -7.41
CA ALA A 85 9.48 -17.70 -6.07
C ALA A 85 8.81 -16.70 -5.10
N ILE A 86 8.89 -15.40 -5.38
CA ILE A 86 8.32 -14.34 -4.54
C ILE A 86 6.89 -13.99 -4.97
N ARG A 87 6.58 -14.10 -6.27
CA ARG A 87 5.31 -13.65 -6.85
C ARG A 87 4.05 -14.18 -6.16
N PRO A 88 3.98 -15.44 -5.67
CA PRO A 88 2.82 -15.93 -4.94
C PRO A 88 2.51 -15.14 -3.65
N ARG A 89 3.53 -14.52 -3.06
CA ARG A 89 3.45 -13.74 -1.82
C ARG A 89 3.47 -12.22 -2.06
N PHE A 90 3.23 -11.78 -3.29
CA PHE A 90 3.18 -10.36 -3.67
C PHE A 90 1.76 -9.93 -4.01
N CYS A 91 1.36 -8.75 -3.51
CA CYS A 91 0.11 -8.09 -3.83
C CYS A 91 0.22 -6.56 -3.68
N GLY A 92 -0.80 -5.83 -4.06
CA GLY A 92 -0.99 -4.45 -3.62
C GLY A 92 -1.70 -4.41 -2.27
N ILE A 93 -1.28 -3.50 -1.39
CA ILE A 93 -2.05 -3.07 -0.21
C ILE A 93 -2.15 -1.56 -0.27
N HIS A 94 -3.32 -1.05 -0.63
CA HIS A 94 -3.52 0.38 -0.78
C HIS A 94 -4.22 0.96 0.44
N PHE A 95 -3.47 1.71 1.24
CA PHE A 95 -3.97 2.49 2.37
C PHE A 95 -4.36 3.88 1.92
N PHE A 96 -5.31 4.49 2.65
CA PHE A 96 -5.72 5.88 2.45
C PHE A 96 -5.19 6.76 3.56
N ASN A 97 -4.74 7.97 3.23
CA ASN A 97 -4.18 8.91 4.18
C ASN A 97 -5.26 9.68 4.96
N PRO A 98 -5.12 9.84 6.27
CA PRO A 98 -4.09 9.27 7.15
C PRO A 98 -4.39 7.80 7.46
N PRO A 99 -3.42 6.86 7.28
CA PRO A 99 -3.70 5.42 7.32
C PRO A 99 -4.21 4.91 8.66
N ARG A 100 -3.94 5.60 9.76
CA ARG A 100 -4.50 5.24 11.06
C ARG A 100 -6.00 5.50 11.16
N TYR A 101 -6.50 6.56 10.53
CA TYR A 101 -7.88 7.03 10.67
C TYR A 101 -8.79 6.51 9.56
N MET A 102 -8.26 6.39 8.35
CA MET A 102 -9.01 5.87 7.22
C MET A 102 -9.26 4.38 7.39
N HIS A 103 -10.53 3.99 7.40
CA HIS A 103 -10.94 2.62 7.67
C HIS A 103 -10.67 1.68 6.49
N LEU A 104 -10.85 2.16 5.26
CA LEU A 104 -10.71 1.36 4.05
C LEU A 104 -9.26 0.99 3.76
N VAL A 105 -9.05 -0.28 3.36
CA VAL A 105 -7.83 -0.78 2.71
C VAL A 105 -8.22 -1.63 1.52
N GLU A 106 -7.55 -1.44 0.40
CA GLU A 106 -7.71 -2.30 -0.78
C GLU A 106 -6.55 -3.31 -0.85
N ILE A 107 -6.88 -4.59 -0.99
CA ILE A 107 -5.93 -5.63 -1.38
C ILE A 107 -6.09 -5.86 -2.88
N ILE A 108 -5.00 -5.73 -3.63
CA ILE A 108 -4.99 -5.91 -5.08
C ILE A 108 -4.17 -7.16 -5.40
N PRO A 109 -4.83 -8.31 -5.66
CA PRO A 109 -4.16 -9.52 -6.07
C PRO A 109 -3.47 -9.40 -7.41
N THR A 110 -2.42 -10.17 -7.61
CA THR A 110 -1.82 -10.44 -8.94
C THR A 110 -2.37 -11.75 -9.49
N ARG A 111 -2.01 -12.05 -10.75
CA ARG A 111 -2.30 -13.35 -11.38
C ARG A 111 -1.62 -14.52 -10.65
N SER A 112 -0.56 -14.24 -9.90
CA SER A 112 0.27 -15.24 -9.21
C SER A 112 0.06 -15.27 -7.69
N SER A 113 -0.70 -14.32 -7.13
CA SER A 113 -0.89 -14.26 -5.67
C SER A 113 -1.58 -15.50 -5.15
N ASP A 114 -1.03 -16.09 -4.09
CA ASP A 114 -1.62 -17.23 -3.40
C ASP A 114 -2.85 -16.81 -2.58
N ALA A 115 -3.94 -17.56 -2.72
CA ALA A 115 -5.20 -17.25 -2.06
C ALA A 115 -5.09 -17.32 -0.52
N GLY A 116 -4.37 -18.31 0.01
CA GLY A 116 -4.16 -18.45 1.45
C GLY A 116 -3.38 -17.29 2.05
N THR A 117 -2.36 -16.80 1.33
CA THR A 117 -1.60 -15.60 1.71
C THR A 117 -2.50 -14.37 1.77
N LEU A 118 -3.37 -14.19 0.78
CA LEU A 118 -4.31 -13.05 0.75
C LEU A 118 -5.35 -13.14 1.87
N ASP A 119 -5.86 -14.34 2.17
CA ASP A 119 -6.83 -14.57 3.27
C ASP A 119 -6.20 -14.28 4.64
N ALA A 120 -4.95 -14.71 4.84
CA ALA A 120 -4.21 -14.42 6.06
C ALA A 120 -3.95 -12.91 6.23
N LEU A 121 -3.57 -12.25 5.14
CA LEU A 121 -3.33 -10.80 5.13
C LEU A 121 -4.62 -10.01 5.41
N GLU A 122 -5.74 -10.36 4.79
CA GLU A 122 -7.05 -9.76 5.04
C GLU A 122 -7.47 -9.95 6.51
N THR A 123 -7.30 -11.15 7.04
CA THR A 123 -7.57 -11.47 8.44
C THR A 123 -6.73 -10.61 9.37
N TRP A 124 -5.44 -10.43 9.06
CA TRP A 124 -4.54 -9.60 9.86
C TRP A 124 -4.94 -8.12 9.81
N LEU A 125 -5.22 -7.57 8.63
CA LEU A 125 -5.65 -6.18 8.44
C LEU A 125 -6.96 -5.89 9.19
N THR A 126 -7.92 -6.81 9.15
CA THR A 126 -9.22 -6.64 9.84
C THR A 126 -9.10 -6.81 11.34
N SER A 127 -8.44 -7.88 11.82
CA SER A 127 -8.42 -8.22 13.25
C SER A 127 -7.41 -7.40 14.06
N ARG A 128 -6.26 -7.03 13.46
CA ARG A 128 -5.18 -6.32 14.16
C ARG A 128 -5.20 -4.82 13.92
N LEU A 129 -5.55 -4.38 12.71
CA LEU A 129 -5.58 -2.96 12.38
C LEU A 129 -7.00 -2.38 12.35
N GLY A 130 -8.04 -3.20 12.51
CA GLY A 130 -9.43 -2.75 12.49
C GLY A 130 -9.86 -2.18 11.15
N LYS A 131 -9.29 -2.66 10.03
CA LYS A 131 -9.58 -2.16 8.68
C LYS A 131 -10.80 -2.84 8.07
N GLY A 132 -11.57 -2.06 7.28
CA GLY A 132 -12.51 -2.60 6.32
C GLY A 132 -11.75 -2.92 5.04
N VAL A 133 -11.59 -4.19 4.72
CA VAL A 133 -10.80 -4.65 3.56
C VAL A 133 -11.70 -4.97 2.39
N ILE A 134 -11.33 -4.54 1.21
CA ILE A 134 -11.91 -4.98 -0.06
C ILE A 134 -10.83 -5.57 -0.96
N ARG A 135 -11.16 -6.60 -1.74
CA ARG A 135 -10.30 -7.14 -2.80
C ARG A 135 -10.63 -6.44 -4.10
N ALA A 136 -9.70 -5.60 -4.56
CA ALA A 136 -9.84 -4.82 -5.78
C ALA A 136 -9.14 -5.53 -6.95
N LEU A 137 -9.60 -5.28 -8.17
CA LEU A 137 -8.90 -5.68 -9.38
C LEU A 137 -7.74 -4.71 -9.65
N ASP A 138 -6.68 -5.22 -10.30
CA ASP A 138 -5.56 -4.42 -10.81
C ASP A 138 -5.99 -3.60 -12.03
N THR A 139 -6.80 -2.58 -11.77
CA THR A 139 -7.29 -1.62 -12.77
C THR A 139 -6.84 -0.21 -12.38
N PRO A 140 -6.72 0.73 -13.33
CA PRO A 140 -6.30 2.11 -13.01
C PRO A 140 -7.10 2.72 -11.86
N ASN A 141 -6.39 3.24 -10.85
CA ASN A 141 -6.94 3.83 -9.62
C ASN A 141 -7.76 2.86 -8.73
N PHE A 142 -7.67 1.56 -8.95
CA PHE A 142 -8.36 0.50 -8.21
C PHE A 142 -9.87 0.78 -8.05
N VAL A 143 -10.44 0.77 -6.84
CA VAL A 143 -11.87 1.00 -6.60
C VAL A 143 -12.13 2.41 -6.05
N ALA A 144 -11.57 2.76 -4.91
CA ALA A 144 -11.96 3.98 -4.20
C ALA A 144 -11.48 5.25 -4.89
N ASN A 145 -10.22 5.29 -5.35
CA ASN A 145 -9.72 6.42 -6.13
C ASN A 145 -10.50 6.58 -7.44
N ARG A 146 -10.86 5.48 -8.09
CA ARG A 146 -11.67 5.50 -9.30
C ARG A 146 -13.06 6.12 -9.08
N ILE A 147 -13.73 5.73 -7.99
CA ILE A 147 -15.02 6.31 -7.60
C ILE A 147 -14.85 7.79 -7.25
N GLY A 148 -13.82 8.14 -6.48
CA GLY A 148 -13.53 9.52 -6.09
C GLY A 148 -13.28 10.42 -7.30
N VAL A 149 -12.46 9.98 -8.25
CA VAL A 149 -12.20 10.74 -9.49
C VAL A 149 -13.47 10.95 -10.30
N VAL A 150 -14.28 9.91 -10.48
CA VAL A 150 -15.57 10.03 -11.20
C VAL A 150 -16.49 11.03 -10.51
N SER A 151 -16.59 10.97 -9.18
CA SER A 151 -17.42 11.90 -8.39
C SER A 151 -16.95 13.35 -8.54
N ILE A 152 -15.64 13.62 -8.47
CA ILE A 152 -15.08 14.96 -8.66
C ILE A 152 -15.35 15.46 -10.10
N LEU A 153 -15.10 14.63 -11.10
CA LEU A 153 -15.35 14.99 -12.51
C LEU A 153 -16.83 15.26 -12.78
N ALA A 154 -17.74 14.50 -12.15
CA ALA A 154 -19.18 14.74 -12.27
C ALA A 154 -19.58 16.11 -11.68
N VAL A 155 -19.06 16.45 -10.49
CA VAL A 155 -19.27 17.78 -9.88
C VAL A 155 -18.75 18.87 -10.80
N MET A 156 -17.50 18.78 -11.28
CA MET A 156 -16.92 19.77 -12.20
C MET A 156 -17.73 19.94 -13.48
N HIS A 157 -18.21 18.82 -14.06
CA HIS A 157 -19.03 18.84 -15.27
C HIS A 157 -20.36 19.58 -15.03
N HIS A 158 -21.04 19.27 -13.92
CA HIS A 158 -22.32 19.90 -13.60
C HIS A 158 -22.15 21.37 -13.21
N THR A 159 -21.12 21.73 -12.47
CA THR A 159 -20.76 23.13 -12.17
C THR A 159 -20.66 23.93 -13.46
N ALA A 160 -19.87 23.47 -14.42
CA ALA A 160 -19.76 24.12 -15.73
C ALA A 160 -21.07 24.16 -16.50
N ALA A 161 -21.85 23.07 -16.48
CA ALA A 161 -23.14 23.00 -17.19
C ALA A 161 -24.19 23.96 -16.63
N PHE A 162 -24.13 24.27 -15.33
CA PHE A 162 -25.03 25.24 -14.68
C PHE A 162 -24.47 26.67 -14.72
N GLY A 163 -23.30 26.91 -15.30
CA GLY A 163 -22.66 28.21 -15.39
C GLY A 163 -22.19 28.77 -14.04
N LEU A 164 -21.94 27.89 -13.08
CA LEU A 164 -21.48 28.23 -11.73
C LEU A 164 -19.96 28.33 -11.69
N GLY A 165 -19.41 29.17 -10.82
CA GLY A 165 -18.00 29.19 -10.45
C GLY A 165 -17.70 28.16 -9.33
N PHE A 166 -16.41 28.01 -9.01
CA PHE A 166 -16.01 27.15 -7.87
C PHE A 166 -16.25 27.80 -6.50
N ASP A 167 -16.61 29.08 -6.48
CA ASP A 167 -16.85 29.86 -5.26
C ASP A 167 -18.35 29.94 -4.91
N GLU A 168 -19.21 29.32 -5.72
CA GLU A 168 -20.67 29.28 -5.57
C GLU A 168 -21.16 27.88 -5.19
#